data_7901df32c272075e7af77152b4d6aa18
#
_entry.id   7901df32c272075e7af77152b4d6aa18
#
_cell.length_a   1.000
_cell.length_b   1.000
_cell.length_c   1.000
_cell.angle_alpha   90.00
_cell.angle_beta   90.00
_cell.angle_gamma   90.00
#
_symmetry.space_group_name_H-M   'P 1'
#
loop_
_entity.id
_entity.type
_entity.pdbx_description
1 polymer ?
#
loop_
_entity_poly.entity_id
_entity_poly.type
_entity_poly.pdbx_seq_one_letter_code
_entity_poly.pdbx_strand_id
1 'polypeptide(L)'
;LQLPTGLNLDASLERFSRHGDDLMDRWDGHAFRRPFRLGSEVGALRLRRTDRAGRLRVTVVPGEAGRALTPRLGRMFVDEQRALAELCRRDLVIAALSRLHRGLFPVLWLDPLAALLVMVSAQQVNLAFALSVRRAILERLGRRLELAGDFVLVPDPERMAKASDEVWGSLRLTRAKARCLRALAAALNSGRLSFEALADASDAEVIGQLTELPGIGPWTASQYLSRVLGRPVVVAGDLGVRKAVQLAYGLERLPLPHEVLEITAGYGTATFTAQQLLLYHLGRVAHTGAARRARSSAEVSAGGGAPDLERVVPATRCAS
;
A
#
# COMPACT_ATOMS: atom_id res chain seq x y z
N LEU A 1 21.66 -7.99 -1.58
CA LEU A 1 20.94 -7.26 -2.62
C LEU A 1 21.60 -5.91 -2.84
N GLN A 2 21.97 -5.60 -4.08
CA GLN A 2 22.35 -4.26 -4.50
C GLN A 2 21.11 -3.43 -4.74
N LEU A 3 21.07 -2.22 -4.19
CA LEU A 3 19.96 -1.29 -4.39
C LEU A 3 20.14 -0.46 -5.68
N PRO A 4 19.06 -0.01 -6.31
CA PRO A 4 19.12 0.99 -7.37
C PRO A 4 19.83 2.27 -6.89
N THR A 5 20.58 2.91 -7.78
CA THR A 5 21.29 4.15 -7.47
C THR A 5 20.28 5.26 -7.12
N GLY A 6 20.55 5.97 -6.04
CA GLY A 6 19.70 7.07 -5.58
C GLY A 6 18.44 6.66 -4.83
N LEU A 7 18.20 5.35 -4.59
CA LEU A 7 17.03 4.90 -3.84
C LEU A 7 17.06 5.40 -2.39
N ASN A 8 15.98 6.07 -1.98
CA ASN A 8 15.66 6.39 -0.60
C ASN A 8 14.78 5.27 -0.02
N LEU A 9 15.40 4.39 0.76
CA LEU A 9 14.74 3.21 1.30
C LEU A 9 13.59 3.56 2.24
N ASP A 10 13.76 4.60 3.08
CA ASP A 10 12.72 5.03 4.03
C ASP A 10 11.50 5.56 3.32
N ALA A 11 11.67 6.47 2.35
CA ALA A 11 10.56 7.01 1.56
C ALA A 11 9.83 5.90 0.79
N SER A 12 10.56 4.93 0.22
CA SER A 12 9.99 3.84 -0.57
C SER A 12 9.23 2.82 0.29
N LEU A 13 9.63 2.63 1.55
CA LEU A 13 9.04 1.65 2.47
C LEU A 13 8.09 2.26 3.53
N GLU A 14 8.04 3.59 3.69
CA GLU A 14 7.19 4.28 4.68
C GLU A 14 5.73 3.81 4.66
N ARG A 15 5.20 3.50 3.47
CA ARG A 15 3.81 3.02 3.32
C ARG A 15 3.50 1.75 4.11
N PHE A 16 4.50 0.93 4.42
CA PHE A 16 4.35 -0.34 5.13
C PHE A 16 4.39 -0.20 6.66
N SER A 17 4.60 1.02 7.17
CA SER A 17 4.54 1.33 8.61
C SER A 17 3.53 2.42 8.96
N ARG A 18 3.09 3.22 7.97
CA ARG A 18 2.30 4.44 8.18
C ARG A 18 0.98 4.24 8.93
N HIS A 19 0.32 3.10 8.73
CA HIS A 19 -1.02 2.83 9.30
C HIS A 19 -1.02 1.74 10.35
N GLY A 20 0.14 1.22 10.74
CA GLY A 20 0.32 0.14 11.70
C GLY A 20 1.01 -1.10 11.10
N ASP A 21 0.88 -2.24 11.78
CA ASP A 21 1.53 -3.51 11.43
C ASP A 21 0.45 -4.59 11.23
N ASP A 22 0.35 -5.14 10.03
CA ASP A 22 -0.52 -6.26 9.71
C ASP A 22 0.17 -7.63 9.84
N LEU A 23 1.39 -7.63 10.34
CA LEU A 23 2.24 -8.81 10.54
C LEU A 23 2.66 -9.51 9.23
N MET A 24 2.40 -8.88 8.08
CA MET A 24 2.73 -9.39 6.75
C MET A 24 3.84 -8.59 6.07
N ASP A 25 3.55 -7.35 5.68
CA ASP A 25 4.52 -6.41 5.11
C ASP A 25 4.93 -5.40 6.18
N ARG A 26 6.15 -5.54 6.73
CA ARG A 26 6.55 -4.83 7.95
C ARG A 26 7.85 -4.06 7.76
N TRP A 27 7.79 -2.74 7.91
CA TRP A 27 8.95 -1.84 7.91
C TRP A 27 9.08 -1.15 9.27
N ASP A 28 10.22 -1.29 9.94
CA ASP A 28 10.50 -0.69 11.26
C ASP A 28 11.60 0.39 11.23
N GLY A 29 11.99 0.86 10.03
CA GLY A 29 13.12 1.78 9.84
C GLY A 29 14.48 1.09 9.66
N HIS A 30 14.62 -0.16 10.08
CA HIS A 30 15.87 -0.93 10.03
C HIS A 30 15.78 -2.17 9.16
N ALA A 31 14.66 -2.86 9.20
CA ALA A 31 14.43 -4.09 8.45
C ALA A 31 13.04 -4.11 7.81
N PHE A 32 12.99 -4.58 6.58
CA PHE A 32 11.76 -4.85 5.87
C PHE A 32 11.53 -6.35 5.81
N ARG A 33 10.38 -6.80 6.24
CA ARG A 33 9.96 -8.19 6.26
C ARG A 33 8.73 -8.34 5.42
N ARG A 34 8.69 -9.38 4.61
CA ARG A 34 7.51 -9.65 3.77
C ARG A 34 7.46 -11.08 3.27
N PRO A 35 6.26 -11.60 2.91
CA PRO A 35 6.13 -12.86 2.22
C PRO A 35 6.56 -12.75 0.75
N PHE A 36 6.88 -13.92 0.18
CA PHE A 36 7.00 -14.13 -1.25
C PHE A 36 6.33 -15.45 -1.64
N ARG A 37 6.02 -15.58 -2.93
CA ARG A 37 5.49 -16.82 -3.51
C ARG A 37 6.20 -17.14 -4.81
N LEU A 38 6.66 -18.39 -4.92
CA LEU A 38 7.30 -18.97 -6.11
C LEU A 38 6.55 -20.27 -6.43
N GLY A 39 5.65 -20.25 -7.42
CA GLY A 39 4.76 -21.38 -7.67
C GLY A 39 3.88 -21.65 -6.44
N SER A 40 3.88 -22.89 -6.02
CA SER A 40 3.20 -23.33 -4.78
C SER A 40 4.00 -23.01 -3.50
N GLU A 41 5.30 -22.71 -3.63
CA GLU A 41 6.14 -22.44 -2.49
C GLU A 41 5.89 -21.03 -1.94
N VAL A 42 5.69 -20.94 -0.63
CA VAL A 42 5.50 -19.70 0.10
C VAL A 42 6.60 -19.54 1.13
N GLY A 43 7.29 -18.43 1.05
CA GLY A 43 8.36 -18.11 1.97
C GLY A 43 8.28 -16.68 2.50
N ALA A 44 9.26 -16.34 3.30
CA ALA A 44 9.44 -15.00 3.85
C ALA A 44 10.86 -14.50 3.64
N LEU A 45 11.00 -13.20 3.48
CA LEU A 45 12.29 -12.53 3.41
C LEU A 45 12.41 -11.40 4.41
N ARG A 46 13.64 -11.14 4.83
CA ARG A 46 14.03 -9.97 5.59
C ARG A 46 15.16 -9.24 4.86
N LEU A 47 14.93 -7.96 4.56
CA LEU A 47 15.94 -7.04 4.04
C LEU A 47 16.41 -6.17 5.18
N ARG A 48 17.72 -6.12 5.42
CA ARG A 48 18.31 -5.35 6.50
C ARG A 48 19.43 -4.49 5.97
N ARG A 49 19.52 -3.25 6.43
CA ARG A 49 20.64 -2.35 6.10
C ARG A 49 21.97 -2.99 6.50
N THR A 50 22.99 -2.70 5.73
CA THR A 50 24.40 -3.09 6.04
C THR A 50 25.22 -1.82 6.19
N ASP A 51 26.43 -1.97 6.70
CA ASP A 51 27.40 -0.86 6.83
C ASP A 51 27.87 -0.34 5.45
N ARG A 52 27.62 -1.10 4.38
CA ARG A 52 27.92 -0.69 3.01
C ARG A 52 26.73 0.02 2.40
N ALA A 53 26.90 1.28 2.05
CA ALA A 53 25.87 2.06 1.37
C ALA A 53 25.39 1.36 0.08
N GLY A 54 24.09 1.45 -0.20
CA GLY A 54 23.47 0.85 -1.39
C GLY A 54 23.36 -0.68 -1.35
N ARG A 55 23.59 -1.34 -0.22
CA ARG A 55 23.47 -2.80 -0.07
C ARG A 55 22.55 -3.19 1.08
N LEU A 56 21.73 -4.22 0.85
CA LEU A 56 20.94 -4.88 1.89
C LEU A 56 21.40 -6.33 2.07
N ARG A 57 21.41 -6.75 3.33
CA ARG A 57 21.48 -8.17 3.67
C ARG A 57 20.10 -8.78 3.49
N VAL A 58 20.04 -9.88 2.78
CA VAL A 58 18.80 -10.63 2.55
C VAL A 58 18.86 -11.92 3.35
N THR A 59 17.83 -12.18 4.13
CA THR A 59 17.58 -13.47 4.77
C THR A 59 16.29 -14.03 4.15
N VAL A 60 16.29 -15.27 3.73
CA VAL A 60 15.17 -15.95 3.06
C VAL A 60 14.84 -17.22 3.81
N VAL A 61 13.56 -17.52 3.95
CA VAL A 61 13.05 -18.78 4.54
C VAL A 61 11.92 -19.29 3.64
N PRO A 62 12.01 -20.54 3.13
CA PRO A 62 13.14 -21.46 3.26
C PRO A 62 14.37 -20.97 2.49
N GLY A 63 15.55 -21.35 2.96
CA GLY A 63 16.83 -20.83 2.42
C GLY A 63 17.11 -21.22 0.97
N GLU A 64 16.66 -22.41 0.54
CA GLU A 64 16.75 -22.92 -0.83
C GLU A 64 16.02 -22.05 -1.85
N ALA A 65 14.94 -21.38 -1.46
CA ALA A 65 14.22 -20.45 -2.32
C ALA A 65 15.02 -19.20 -2.71
N GLY A 66 16.12 -18.90 -2.00
CA GLY A 66 16.89 -17.68 -2.19
C GLY A 66 17.43 -17.49 -3.60
N ARG A 67 17.88 -18.57 -4.24
CA ARG A 67 18.39 -18.53 -5.62
C ARG A 67 17.30 -18.21 -6.62
N ALA A 68 16.15 -18.86 -6.53
CA ALA A 68 14.99 -18.63 -7.41
C ALA A 68 14.35 -17.25 -7.18
N LEU A 69 14.44 -16.72 -5.97
CA LEU A 69 13.92 -15.40 -5.63
C LEU A 69 14.78 -14.24 -6.13
N THR A 70 16.08 -14.46 -6.37
CA THR A 70 17.05 -13.41 -6.73
C THR A 70 16.61 -12.51 -7.89
N PRO A 71 16.10 -13.02 -9.04
CA PRO A 71 15.62 -12.14 -10.13
C PRO A 71 14.45 -11.25 -9.73
N ARG A 72 13.52 -11.75 -8.89
CA ARG A 72 12.38 -10.97 -8.40
C ARG A 72 12.81 -9.92 -7.39
N LEU A 73 13.79 -10.22 -6.54
CA LEU A 73 14.38 -9.24 -5.62
C LEU A 73 15.06 -8.09 -6.37
N GLY A 74 15.75 -8.38 -7.47
CA GLY A 74 16.38 -7.36 -8.31
C GLY A 74 15.38 -6.37 -8.90
N ARG A 75 14.14 -6.80 -9.12
CA ARG A 75 13.04 -5.97 -9.67
C ARG A 75 12.06 -5.45 -8.62
N MET A 76 12.23 -5.81 -7.35
CA MET A 76 11.30 -5.43 -6.29
C MET A 76 11.18 -3.91 -6.13
N PHE A 77 12.30 -3.18 -6.20
CA PHE A 77 12.32 -1.73 -6.33
C PHE A 77 12.34 -1.39 -7.82
N VAL A 78 11.25 -0.84 -8.31
CA VAL A 78 11.09 -0.57 -9.75
C VAL A 78 11.94 0.64 -10.14
N ASP A 79 12.91 0.41 -11.02
CA ASP A 79 13.80 1.46 -11.51
C ASP A 79 13.34 2.01 -12.86
N GLU A 80 12.55 3.08 -12.81
CA GLU A 80 12.08 3.84 -13.98
C GLU A 80 12.80 5.20 -14.09
N GLN A 81 13.99 5.37 -13.50
CA GLN A 81 14.63 6.69 -13.38
C GLN A 81 14.90 7.35 -14.73
N ARG A 82 15.26 6.58 -15.74
CA ARG A 82 15.46 7.12 -17.11
C ARG A 82 14.16 7.65 -17.69
N ALA A 83 13.10 6.86 -17.64
CA ALA A 83 11.77 7.26 -18.12
C ALA A 83 11.20 8.43 -17.31
N LEU A 84 11.40 8.43 -15.98
CA LEU A 84 11.03 9.53 -15.10
C LEU A 84 11.76 10.83 -15.47
N ALA A 85 13.06 10.77 -15.76
CA ALA A 85 13.82 11.94 -16.20
C ALA A 85 13.31 12.51 -17.54
N GLU A 86 12.86 11.64 -18.45
CA GLU A 86 12.23 12.04 -19.70
C GLU A 86 10.85 12.68 -19.48
N LEU A 87 10.05 12.11 -18.60
CA LEU A 87 8.75 12.67 -18.21
C LEU A 87 8.93 14.04 -17.54
N CYS A 88 9.89 14.20 -16.63
CA CYS A 88 10.17 15.47 -15.95
C CYS A 88 10.55 16.63 -16.88
N ARG A 89 10.99 16.38 -18.11
CA ARG A 89 11.26 17.46 -19.10
C ARG A 89 10.00 18.06 -19.69
N ARG A 90 8.88 17.35 -19.67
CA ARG A 90 7.61 17.76 -20.30
C ARG A 90 6.44 17.88 -19.32
N ASP A 91 6.57 17.35 -18.11
CA ASP A 91 5.58 17.48 -17.03
C ASP A 91 6.22 18.16 -15.82
N LEU A 92 5.91 19.45 -15.63
CA LEU A 92 6.47 20.27 -14.57
C LEU A 92 5.97 19.85 -13.19
N VAL A 93 4.77 19.28 -13.09
CA VAL A 93 4.20 18.77 -11.83
C VAL A 93 4.99 17.55 -11.37
N ILE A 94 5.18 16.57 -12.24
CA ILE A 94 5.98 15.39 -11.92
C ILE A 94 7.44 15.76 -11.66
N ALA A 95 8.00 16.73 -12.39
CA ALA A 95 9.35 17.24 -12.13
C ALA A 95 9.47 17.85 -10.72
N ALA A 96 8.49 18.63 -10.27
CA ALA A 96 8.45 19.20 -8.92
C ALA A 96 8.35 18.12 -7.85
N LEU A 97 7.44 17.14 -8.04
CA LEU A 97 7.27 16.02 -7.12
C LEU A 97 8.51 15.12 -7.05
N SER A 98 9.17 14.87 -8.18
CA SER A 98 10.41 14.07 -8.23
C SER A 98 11.56 14.76 -7.47
N ARG A 99 11.66 16.09 -7.55
CA ARG A 99 12.64 16.86 -6.75
C ARG A 99 12.31 16.84 -5.26
N LEU A 100 11.01 17.02 -4.92
CA LEU A 100 10.54 17.06 -3.52
C LEU A 100 10.67 15.70 -2.82
N HIS A 101 10.43 14.62 -3.55
CA HIS A 101 10.45 13.25 -3.04
C HIS A 101 11.57 12.42 -3.65
N ARG A 102 12.77 13.00 -3.68
CA ARG A 102 13.95 12.41 -4.32
C ARG A 102 14.23 11.00 -3.79
N GLY A 103 14.42 10.07 -4.72
CA GLY A 103 14.78 8.69 -4.41
C GLY A 103 13.59 7.80 -4.03
N LEU A 104 12.35 8.26 -4.23
CA LEU A 104 11.18 7.39 -4.09
C LEU A 104 11.14 6.40 -5.26
N PHE A 105 11.18 5.11 -4.93
CA PHE A 105 11.01 4.00 -5.87
C PHE A 105 9.76 3.20 -5.53
N PRO A 106 8.94 2.83 -6.52
CA PRO A 106 7.85 1.91 -6.30
C PRO A 106 8.34 0.54 -5.84
N VAL A 107 7.53 -0.14 -5.03
CA VAL A 107 7.86 -1.46 -4.47
C VAL A 107 6.80 -2.46 -4.88
N LEU A 108 7.19 -3.50 -5.62
CA LEU A 108 6.31 -4.59 -6.06
C LEU A 108 6.01 -5.55 -4.92
N TRP A 109 4.81 -6.14 -4.92
CA TRP A 109 4.51 -7.29 -4.08
C TRP A 109 5.14 -8.55 -4.64
N LEU A 110 5.73 -9.36 -3.76
CA LEU A 110 6.37 -10.62 -4.11
C LEU A 110 5.47 -11.84 -3.87
N ASP A 111 4.39 -11.68 -3.13
CA ASP A 111 3.31 -12.66 -3.01
C ASP A 111 2.01 -12.07 -3.58
N PRO A 112 1.55 -12.57 -4.75
CA PRO A 112 0.32 -12.10 -5.38
C PRO A 112 -0.94 -12.31 -4.54
N LEU A 113 -1.02 -13.38 -3.74
CA LEU A 113 -2.16 -13.62 -2.84
C LEU A 113 -2.18 -12.59 -1.70
N ALA A 114 -1.01 -12.28 -1.13
CA ALA A 114 -0.88 -11.22 -0.15
C ALA A 114 -1.30 -9.86 -0.72
N ALA A 115 -0.91 -9.55 -1.96
CA ALA A 115 -1.32 -8.34 -2.65
C ALA A 115 -2.85 -8.26 -2.85
N LEU A 116 -3.47 -9.34 -3.32
CA LEU A 116 -4.94 -9.39 -3.50
C LEU A 116 -5.68 -9.29 -2.16
N LEU A 117 -5.17 -9.89 -1.08
CA LEU A 117 -5.71 -9.72 0.27
C LEU A 117 -5.66 -8.23 0.70
N VAL A 118 -4.55 -7.52 0.42
CA VAL A 118 -4.44 -6.07 0.67
C VAL A 118 -5.48 -5.31 -0.12
N MET A 119 -5.62 -5.58 -1.42
CA MET A 119 -6.55 -4.88 -2.30
C MET A 119 -8.01 -5.10 -1.90
N VAL A 120 -8.42 -6.36 -1.68
CA VAL A 120 -9.81 -6.69 -1.30
C VAL A 120 -10.16 -6.14 0.08
N SER A 121 -9.25 -6.25 1.07
CA SER A 121 -9.49 -5.69 2.41
C SER A 121 -9.67 -4.17 2.38
N ALA A 122 -8.98 -3.47 1.48
CA ALA A 122 -9.01 -2.00 1.37
C ALA A 122 -10.18 -1.43 0.56
N GLN A 123 -10.98 -2.26 -0.13
CA GLN A 123 -12.14 -1.76 -0.88
C GLN A 123 -13.11 -1.00 0.02
N GLN A 124 -13.46 0.24 -0.34
CA GLN A 124 -14.50 1.07 0.29
C GLN A 124 -14.36 1.27 1.82
N VAL A 125 -13.15 1.20 2.36
CA VAL A 125 -12.88 1.47 3.78
C VAL A 125 -11.60 2.30 3.93
N ASN A 126 -11.41 2.91 5.10
CA ASN A 126 -10.15 3.58 5.38
C ASN A 126 -9.01 2.58 5.61
N LEU A 127 -7.76 3.02 5.39
CA LEU A 127 -6.60 2.15 5.40
C LEU A 127 -6.29 1.55 6.79
N ALA A 128 -6.55 2.27 7.88
CA ALA A 128 -6.33 1.77 9.24
C ALA A 128 -7.29 0.61 9.57
N PHE A 129 -8.57 0.76 9.20
CA PHE A 129 -9.54 -0.33 9.34
C PHE A 129 -9.20 -1.53 8.45
N ALA A 130 -8.83 -1.29 7.18
CA ALA A 130 -8.39 -2.36 6.27
C ALA A 130 -7.21 -3.16 6.85
N LEU A 131 -6.26 -2.46 7.49
CA LEU A 131 -5.12 -3.08 8.12
C LEU A 131 -5.52 -3.95 9.32
N SER A 132 -6.41 -3.46 10.20
CA SER A 132 -6.91 -4.24 11.35
C SER A 132 -7.65 -5.50 10.92
N VAL A 133 -8.46 -5.41 9.87
CA VAL A 133 -9.19 -6.55 9.28
C VAL A 133 -8.19 -7.55 8.67
N ARG A 134 -7.22 -7.08 7.91
CA ARG A 134 -6.19 -7.91 7.28
C ARG A 134 -5.38 -8.67 8.32
N ARG A 135 -4.98 -7.99 9.40
CA ARG A 135 -4.31 -8.62 10.52
C ARG A 135 -5.15 -9.74 11.14
N ALA A 136 -6.44 -9.51 11.40
CA ALA A 136 -7.33 -10.53 11.95
C ALA A 136 -7.48 -11.73 11.01
N ILE A 137 -7.55 -11.52 9.68
CA ILE A 137 -7.57 -12.59 8.69
C ILE A 137 -6.28 -13.43 8.79
N LEU A 138 -5.12 -12.77 8.82
CA LEU A 138 -3.83 -13.44 8.86
C LEU A 138 -3.61 -14.21 10.17
N GLU A 139 -4.00 -13.64 11.30
CA GLU A 139 -3.92 -14.30 12.61
C GLU A 139 -4.82 -15.57 12.66
N ARG A 140 -5.97 -15.56 12.01
CA ARG A 140 -6.94 -16.67 12.05
C ARG A 140 -6.74 -17.68 10.91
N LEU A 141 -6.45 -17.21 9.71
CA LEU A 141 -6.44 -18.01 8.47
C LEU A 141 -5.08 -18.03 7.79
N GLY A 142 -4.10 -17.31 8.31
CA GLY A 142 -2.75 -17.31 7.78
C GLY A 142 -1.87 -18.41 8.36
N ARG A 143 -0.67 -18.48 7.83
CA ARG A 143 0.43 -19.31 8.34
C ARG A 143 1.54 -18.41 8.85
N ARG A 144 2.11 -18.74 10.01
CA ARG A 144 3.28 -18.09 10.57
C ARG A 144 4.55 -18.70 9.96
N LEU A 145 5.42 -17.82 9.46
CA LEU A 145 6.75 -18.19 8.98
C LEU A 145 7.80 -17.51 9.87
N GLU A 146 8.64 -18.32 10.50
CA GLU A 146 9.75 -17.82 11.32
C GLU A 146 10.86 -17.27 10.44
N LEU A 147 11.46 -16.15 10.82
CA LEU A 147 12.40 -15.39 10.02
C LEU A 147 13.55 -14.83 10.87
N ALA A 148 14.50 -15.71 11.26
CA ALA A 148 15.72 -15.35 11.98
C ALA A 148 15.47 -14.46 13.23
N GLY A 149 14.68 -14.97 14.19
CA GLY A 149 14.32 -14.29 15.43
C GLY A 149 13.14 -13.31 15.31
N ASP A 150 12.44 -13.31 14.18
CA ASP A 150 11.21 -12.58 13.92
C ASP A 150 10.24 -13.48 13.15
N PHE A 151 9.13 -12.96 12.67
CA PHE A 151 8.17 -13.72 11.87
C PHE A 151 7.39 -12.81 10.93
N VAL A 152 6.73 -13.44 9.95
CA VAL A 152 5.64 -12.84 9.18
C VAL A 152 4.45 -13.79 9.15
N LEU A 153 3.25 -13.23 8.99
CA LEU A 153 2.07 -14.00 8.66
C LEU A 153 1.84 -13.94 7.15
N VAL A 154 1.54 -15.09 6.56
CA VAL A 154 1.26 -15.19 5.12
C VAL A 154 -0.14 -15.76 4.91
N PRO A 155 -0.89 -15.30 3.90
CA PRO A 155 -2.20 -15.87 3.62
C PRO A 155 -2.06 -17.31 3.15
N ASP A 156 -2.86 -18.20 3.77
CA ASP A 156 -2.87 -19.62 3.46
C ASP A 156 -4.15 -19.96 2.67
N PRO A 157 -4.04 -20.24 1.36
CA PRO A 157 -5.22 -20.45 0.52
C PRO A 157 -6.02 -21.70 0.93
N GLU A 158 -5.38 -22.73 1.49
CA GLU A 158 -6.08 -23.92 1.94
C GLU A 158 -6.96 -23.64 3.16
N ARG A 159 -6.41 -22.96 4.19
CA ARG A 159 -7.17 -22.53 5.36
C ARG A 159 -8.27 -21.55 5.00
N MET A 160 -7.99 -20.59 4.11
CA MET A 160 -8.97 -19.60 3.66
C MET A 160 -10.14 -20.24 2.92
N ALA A 161 -9.89 -21.24 2.06
CA ALA A 161 -10.93 -21.94 1.32
C ALA A 161 -11.80 -22.83 2.21
N LYS A 162 -11.20 -23.50 3.21
CA LYS A 162 -11.87 -24.45 4.12
C LYS A 162 -12.56 -23.79 5.32
N ALA A 163 -12.30 -22.51 5.59
CA ALA A 163 -12.87 -21.81 6.74
C ALA A 163 -14.40 -21.74 6.66
N SER A 164 -15.07 -21.99 7.80
CA SER A 164 -16.53 -21.94 7.90
C SER A 164 -17.07 -20.50 7.82
N ASP A 165 -18.39 -20.37 7.63
CA ASP A 165 -19.04 -19.06 7.58
C ASP A 165 -18.95 -18.32 8.91
N GLU A 166 -18.95 -19.04 10.05
CA GLU A 166 -18.78 -18.46 11.38
C GLU A 166 -17.38 -17.82 11.52
N VAL A 167 -16.32 -18.52 11.03
CA VAL A 167 -14.96 -17.99 11.05
C VAL A 167 -14.88 -16.71 10.22
N TRP A 168 -15.38 -16.72 8.99
CA TRP A 168 -15.40 -15.52 8.14
C TRP A 168 -16.26 -14.40 8.73
N GLY A 169 -17.40 -14.74 9.34
CA GLY A 169 -18.31 -13.77 9.99
C GLY A 169 -17.67 -13.06 11.19
N SER A 170 -16.74 -13.72 11.89
CA SER A 170 -16.01 -13.12 13.04
C SER A 170 -14.95 -12.10 12.64
N LEU A 171 -14.55 -12.02 11.36
CA LEU A 171 -13.41 -11.22 10.90
C LEU A 171 -13.73 -9.76 10.51
N ARG A 172 -14.91 -9.25 10.88
CA ARG A 172 -15.35 -7.86 10.61
C ARG A 172 -15.31 -7.49 9.11
N LEU A 173 -15.45 -8.47 8.24
CA LEU A 173 -15.57 -8.32 6.79
C LEU A 173 -17.04 -8.26 6.37
N THR A 174 -17.30 -7.57 5.24
CA THR A 174 -18.59 -7.77 4.56
C THR A 174 -18.67 -9.18 4.00
N ARG A 175 -19.87 -9.75 3.92
CA ARG A 175 -20.10 -11.07 3.30
C ARG A 175 -19.56 -11.14 1.86
N ALA A 176 -19.63 -10.03 1.12
CA ALA A 176 -19.08 -9.94 -0.24
C ALA A 176 -17.56 -10.11 -0.26
N LYS A 177 -16.81 -9.43 0.63
CA LYS A 177 -15.34 -9.57 0.74
C LYS A 177 -14.93 -10.97 1.20
N ALA A 178 -15.64 -11.54 2.18
CA ALA A 178 -15.38 -12.91 2.63
C ALA A 178 -15.57 -13.91 1.49
N ARG A 179 -16.66 -13.79 0.72
CA ARG A 179 -16.93 -14.61 -0.46
C ARG A 179 -15.86 -14.45 -1.52
N CYS A 180 -15.41 -13.22 -1.79
CA CYS A 180 -14.33 -12.92 -2.72
C CYS A 180 -13.03 -13.64 -2.33
N LEU A 181 -12.58 -13.48 -1.09
CA LEU A 181 -11.33 -14.08 -0.60
C LEU A 181 -11.40 -15.61 -0.56
N ARG A 182 -12.56 -16.17 -0.21
CA ARG A 182 -12.79 -17.63 -0.26
C ARG A 182 -12.76 -18.16 -1.70
N ALA A 183 -13.42 -17.47 -2.64
CA ALA A 183 -13.43 -17.85 -4.04
C ALA A 183 -12.03 -17.78 -4.67
N LEU A 184 -11.25 -16.73 -4.36
CA LEU A 184 -9.86 -16.59 -4.75
C LEU A 184 -9.02 -17.76 -4.23
N ALA A 185 -9.13 -18.09 -2.95
CA ALA A 185 -8.41 -19.19 -2.32
C ALA A 185 -8.78 -20.54 -2.95
N ALA A 186 -10.09 -20.79 -3.21
CA ALA A 186 -10.56 -21.99 -3.86
C ALA A 186 -10.07 -22.12 -5.32
N ALA A 187 -10.03 -21.01 -6.07
CA ALA A 187 -9.51 -20.99 -7.43
C ALA A 187 -8.01 -21.34 -7.50
N LEU A 188 -7.23 -20.85 -6.53
CA LEU A 188 -5.80 -21.19 -6.41
C LEU A 188 -5.61 -22.68 -6.06
N ASN A 189 -6.35 -23.19 -5.07
CA ASN A 189 -6.22 -24.58 -4.62
C ASN A 189 -6.64 -25.59 -5.70
N SER A 190 -7.59 -25.23 -6.55
CA SER A 190 -8.04 -26.09 -7.65
C SER A 190 -7.21 -25.98 -8.91
N GLY A 191 -6.22 -25.05 -8.95
CA GLY A 191 -5.42 -24.76 -10.15
C GLY A 191 -6.17 -23.99 -11.23
N ARG A 192 -7.43 -23.57 -10.98
CA ARG A 192 -8.21 -22.74 -11.91
C ARG A 192 -7.60 -21.34 -12.08
N LEU A 193 -6.90 -20.83 -11.08
CA LEU A 193 -6.11 -19.60 -11.14
C LEU A 193 -4.65 -19.94 -10.85
N SER A 194 -3.73 -19.50 -11.72
CA SER A 194 -2.28 -19.61 -11.54
C SER A 194 -1.65 -18.21 -11.62
N PHE A 195 -0.90 -17.83 -10.62
CA PHE A 195 -0.17 -16.56 -10.64
C PHE A 195 0.98 -16.54 -11.64
N GLU A 196 1.54 -17.70 -11.97
CA GLU A 196 2.56 -17.85 -13.00
C GLU A 196 1.93 -17.59 -14.38
N ALA A 197 0.79 -18.20 -14.65
CA ALA A 197 0.06 -17.97 -15.91
C ALA A 197 -0.33 -16.48 -16.04
N LEU A 198 -0.78 -15.83 -14.96
CA LEU A 198 -1.09 -14.40 -14.98
C LEU A 198 0.15 -13.53 -15.24
N ALA A 199 1.34 -13.94 -14.81
CA ALA A 199 2.57 -13.18 -15.03
C ALA A 199 2.94 -13.12 -16.53
N ASP A 200 2.66 -14.17 -17.28
CA ASP A 200 2.96 -14.32 -18.70
C ASP A 200 1.80 -13.85 -19.62
N ALA A 201 0.59 -13.67 -19.07
CA ALA A 201 -0.59 -13.25 -19.81
C ALA A 201 -0.58 -11.76 -20.19
N SER A 202 -1.33 -11.38 -21.23
CA SER A 202 -1.59 -9.98 -21.59
C SER A 202 -2.42 -9.26 -20.51
N ASP A 203 -2.42 -7.92 -20.53
CA ASP A 203 -3.22 -7.11 -19.57
C ASP A 203 -4.71 -7.45 -19.65
N ALA A 204 -5.23 -7.66 -20.87
CA ALA A 204 -6.64 -8.00 -21.09
C ALA A 204 -6.98 -9.38 -20.49
N GLU A 205 -6.10 -10.37 -20.68
CA GLU A 205 -6.28 -11.70 -20.12
C GLU A 205 -6.20 -11.69 -18.59
N VAL A 206 -5.25 -10.95 -18.00
CA VAL A 206 -5.16 -10.78 -16.54
C VAL A 206 -6.43 -10.15 -15.99
N ILE A 207 -6.93 -9.08 -16.61
CA ILE A 207 -8.17 -8.43 -16.21
C ILE A 207 -9.35 -9.41 -16.34
N GLY A 208 -9.46 -10.12 -17.47
CA GLY A 208 -10.51 -11.10 -17.71
C GLY A 208 -10.54 -12.17 -16.62
N GLN A 209 -9.43 -12.89 -16.44
CA GLN A 209 -9.33 -13.98 -15.45
C GLN A 209 -9.59 -13.53 -14.00
N LEU A 210 -9.06 -12.37 -13.62
CA LEU A 210 -9.27 -11.86 -12.26
C LEU A 210 -10.71 -11.40 -12.03
N THR A 211 -11.35 -10.78 -13.03
CA THR A 211 -12.74 -10.28 -12.89
C THR A 211 -13.81 -11.37 -12.96
N GLU A 212 -13.47 -12.61 -13.36
CA GLU A 212 -14.34 -13.78 -13.18
C GLU A 212 -14.57 -14.12 -11.70
N LEU A 213 -13.66 -13.70 -10.81
CA LEU A 213 -13.81 -13.96 -9.39
C LEU A 213 -14.78 -12.95 -8.75
N PRO A 214 -15.75 -13.42 -7.93
CA PRO A 214 -16.75 -12.55 -7.31
C PRO A 214 -16.08 -11.50 -6.42
N GLY A 215 -16.38 -10.22 -6.66
CA GLY A 215 -15.85 -9.10 -5.88
C GLY A 215 -14.49 -8.58 -6.33
N ILE A 216 -13.88 -9.16 -7.36
CA ILE A 216 -12.75 -8.58 -8.06
C ILE A 216 -13.27 -7.85 -9.30
N GLY A 217 -13.18 -6.52 -9.26
CA GLY A 217 -13.55 -5.66 -10.39
C GLY A 217 -12.32 -5.07 -11.09
N PRO A 218 -12.55 -4.26 -12.14
CA PRO A 218 -11.47 -3.63 -12.93
C PRO A 218 -10.46 -2.85 -12.07
N TRP A 219 -10.91 -2.20 -10.98
CA TRP A 219 -10.02 -1.50 -10.05
C TRP A 219 -8.99 -2.46 -9.41
N THR A 220 -9.45 -3.61 -8.89
CA THR A 220 -8.55 -4.60 -8.26
C THR A 220 -7.60 -5.20 -9.29
N ALA A 221 -8.09 -5.53 -10.49
CA ALA A 221 -7.27 -6.06 -11.58
C ALA A 221 -6.19 -5.05 -12.03
N SER A 222 -6.54 -3.75 -12.18
CA SER A 222 -5.57 -2.71 -12.51
C SER A 222 -4.52 -2.51 -11.40
N GLN A 223 -4.91 -2.58 -10.13
CA GLN A 223 -3.97 -2.58 -9.02
C GLN A 223 -3.02 -3.78 -9.07
N TYR A 224 -3.52 -4.97 -9.43
CA TYR A 224 -2.70 -6.16 -9.60
C TYR A 224 -1.67 -6.00 -10.71
N LEU A 225 -2.09 -5.54 -11.90
CA LEU A 225 -1.19 -5.23 -13.02
C LEU A 225 -0.07 -4.28 -12.60
N SER A 226 -0.41 -3.17 -11.97
CA SER A 226 0.56 -2.16 -11.56
C SER A 226 1.47 -2.64 -10.42
N ARG A 227 0.91 -3.20 -9.35
CA ARG A 227 1.65 -3.41 -8.10
C ARG A 227 2.25 -4.80 -7.94
N VAL A 228 1.76 -5.80 -8.67
CA VAL A 228 2.31 -7.17 -8.67
C VAL A 228 3.15 -7.41 -9.90
N LEU A 229 2.61 -7.09 -11.09
CA LEU A 229 3.30 -7.34 -12.34
C LEU A 229 4.22 -6.18 -12.77
N GLY A 230 4.10 -5.00 -12.15
CA GLY A 230 4.93 -3.83 -12.47
C GLY A 230 4.62 -3.24 -13.85
N ARG A 231 3.40 -3.45 -14.36
CA ARG A 231 2.99 -2.93 -15.67
C ARG A 231 2.63 -1.45 -15.58
N PRO A 232 2.85 -0.66 -16.65
CA PRO A 232 2.65 0.79 -16.64
C PRO A 232 1.16 1.15 -16.75
N VAL A 233 0.38 0.75 -15.74
CA VAL A 233 -1.07 0.96 -15.67
C VAL A 233 -1.41 2.03 -14.63
N VAL A 234 -2.11 3.07 -15.06
CA VAL A 234 -2.71 4.06 -14.16
C VAL A 234 -4.02 3.50 -13.59
N VAL A 235 -4.13 3.47 -12.27
CA VAL A 235 -5.35 3.02 -11.59
C VAL A 235 -6.32 4.19 -11.46
N ALA A 236 -6.85 4.68 -12.58
CA ALA A 236 -7.62 5.92 -12.68
C ALA A 236 -8.92 5.90 -11.86
N GLY A 237 -9.51 4.73 -11.63
CA GLY A 237 -10.70 4.57 -10.76
C GLY A 237 -10.40 4.63 -9.27
N ASP A 238 -9.13 4.66 -8.85
CA ASP A 238 -8.74 4.73 -7.45
C ASP A 238 -8.97 6.13 -6.87
N LEU A 239 -9.73 6.22 -5.78
CA LEU A 239 -10.03 7.50 -5.14
C LEU A 239 -8.77 8.22 -4.66
N GLY A 240 -7.77 7.48 -4.18
CA GLY A 240 -6.47 8.03 -3.77
C GLY A 240 -5.71 8.61 -4.96
N VAL A 241 -5.69 7.91 -6.11
CA VAL A 241 -5.07 8.40 -7.35
C VAL A 241 -5.79 9.67 -7.84
N ARG A 242 -7.12 9.66 -7.88
CA ARG A 242 -7.92 10.83 -8.29
C ARG A 242 -7.66 12.05 -7.39
N LYS A 243 -7.64 11.87 -6.06
CA LYS A 243 -7.30 12.94 -5.10
C LYS A 243 -5.85 13.40 -5.24
N ALA A 244 -4.94 12.50 -5.52
CA ALA A 244 -3.52 12.83 -5.72
C ALA A 244 -3.30 13.65 -6.99
N VAL A 245 -4.00 13.31 -8.08
CA VAL A 245 -4.01 14.10 -9.32
C VAL A 245 -4.66 15.46 -9.08
N GLN A 246 -5.83 15.51 -8.42
CA GLN A 246 -6.48 16.77 -8.06
C GLN A 246 -5.53 17.72 -7.33
N LEU A 247 -4.88 17.21 -6.27
CA LEU A 247 -3.96 18.01 -5.45
C LEU A 247 -2.74 18.49 -6.24
N ALA A 248 -2.10 17.58 -6.98
CA ALA A 248 -0.83 17.88 -7.64
C ALA A 248 -0.99 18.80 -8.84
N TYR A 249 -2.06 18.66 -9.61
CA TYR A 249 -2.34 19.47 -10.80
C TYR A 249 -3.24 20.70 -10.49
N GLY A 250 -3.62 20.91 -9.23
CA GLY A 250 -4.40 22.06 -8.81
C GLY A 250 -5.82 22.10 -9.38
N LEU A 251 -6.47 20.94 -9.53
CA LEU A 251 -7.81 20.88 -10.12
C LEU A 251 -8.88 21.33 -9.12
N GLU A 252 -9.84 22.12 -9.57
CA GLU A 252 -10.92 22.65 -8.73
C GLU A 252 -11.83 21.54 -8.18
N ARG A 253 -12.08 20.49 -8.95
CA ARG A 253 -12.91 19.35 -8.56
C ARG A 253 -12.14 18.02 -8.69
N LEU A 254 -12.69 17.00 -8.04
CA LEU A 254 -12.17 15.64 -8.17
C LEU A 254 -12.34 15.14 -9.62
N PRO A 255 -11.24 14.83 -10.35
CA PRO A 255 -11.33 14.39 -11.73
C PRO A 255 -12.03 13.04 -11.86
N LEU A 256 -12.77 12.83 -12.94
CA LEU A 256 -13.34 11.54 -13.30
C LEU A 256 -12.24 10.56 -13.76
N PRO A 257 -12.47 9.24 -13.77
CA PRO A 257 -11.44 8.28 -14.18
C PRO A 257 -10.88 8.53 -15.59
N HIS A 258 -11.70 8.90 -16.56
CA HIS A 258 -11.23 9.21 -17.92
C HIS A 258 -10.34 10.48 -17.95
N GLU A 259 -10.69 11.51 -17.17
CA GLU A 259 -9.89 12.74 -17.07
C GLU A 259 -8.51 12.45 -16.44
N VAL A 260 -8.46 11.52 -15.47
CA VAL A 260 -7.17 11.05 -14.93
C VAL A 260 -6.34 10.39 -16.03
N LEU A 261 -6.94 9.54 -16.87
CA LEU A 261 -6.24 8.90 -17.99
C LEU A 261 -5.72 9.93 -18.99
N GLU A 262 -6.50 10.95 -19.32
CA GLU A 262 -6.08 12.05 -20.19
C GLU A 262 -4.88 12.83 -19.63
N ILE A 263 -4.95 13.23 -18.33
CA ILE A 263 -3.87 13.95 -17.65
C ILE A 263 -2.59 13.11 -17.61
N THR A 264 -2.72 11.82 -17.41
CA THR A 264 -1.58 10.90 -17.22
C THR A 264 -1.15 10.18 -18.51
N ALA A 265 -1.76 10.46 -19.66
CA ALA A 265 -1.49 9.80 -20.94
C ALA A 265 0.00 9.88 -21.35
N GLY A 266 0.68 10.96 -20.97
CA GLY A 266 2.09 11.18 -21.24
C GLY A 266 3.07 10.42 -20.36
N TYR A 267 2.64 9.66 -19.33
CA TYR A 267 3.55 9.03 -18.36
C TYR A 267 4.39 7.89 -18.95
N GLY A 268 3.86 7.17 -19.96
CA GLY A 268 4.58 6.08 -20.64
C GLY A 268 5.12 5.05 -19.65
N THR A 269 6.36 4.65 -19.81
CA THR A 269 7.02 3.67 -18.93
C THR A 269 7.43 4.22 -17.56
N ALA A 270 7.21 5.53 -17.27
CA ALA A 270 7.38 6.11 -15.93
C ALA A 270 6.09 6.05 -15.09
N THR A 271 5.03 5.44 -15.61
CA THR A 271 3.67 5.47 -15.02
C THR A 271 3.67 5.04 -13.57
N PHE A 272 4.35 3.96 -13.21
CA PHE A 272 4.28 3.45 -11.84
C PHE A 272 4.97 4.41 -10.87
N THR A 273 6.15 4.93 -11.23
CA THR A 273 6.87 5.91 -10.39
C THR A 273 6.11 7.23 -10.29
N ALA A 274 5.58 7.75 -11.39
CA ALA A 274 4.79 8.99 -11.40
C ALA A 274 3.54 8.85 -10.51
N GLN A 275 2.78 7.78 -10.65
CA GLN A 275 1.61 7.49 -9.79
C GLN A 275 2.01 7.35 -8.31
N GLN A 276 3.17 6.70 -8.02
CA GLN A 276 3.67 6.60 -6.64
C GLN A 276 4.08 7.95 -6.05
N LEU A 277 4.70 8.84 -6.84
CA LEU A 277 5.03 10.20 -6.43
C LEU A 277 3.77 10.99 -6.04
N LEU A 278 2.73 10.92 -6.88
CA LEU A 278 1.43 11.55 -6.60
C LEU A 278 0.82 11.04 -5.29
N LEU A 279 0.72 9.72 -5.12
CA LEU A 279 0.15 9.10 -3.92
C LEU A 279 0.97 9.36 -2.65
N TYR A 280 2.28 9.35 -2.76
CA TYR A 280 3.18 9.66 -1.65
C TYR A 280 3.03 11.11 -1.21
N HIS A 281 2.97 12.03 -2.16
CA HIS A 281 2.74 13.46 -1.90
C HIS A 281 1.40 13.71 -1.19
N LEU A 282 0.31 13.13 -1.70
CA LEU A 282 -1.01 13.19 -1.05
C LEU A 282 -0.94 12.72 0.41
N GLY A 283 -0.28 11.59 0.66
CA GLY A 283 -0.12 11.06 2.00
C GLY A 283 0.68 11.97 2.93
N ARG A 284 1.71 12.63 2.44
CA ARG A 284 2.54 13.59 3.22
C ARG A 284 1.75 14.84 3.58
N VAL A 285 1.01 15.41 2.61
CA VAL A 285 0.17 16.60 2.84
C VAL A 285 -0.95 16.30 3.84
N ALA A 286 -1.61 15.16 3.72
CA ALA A 286 -2.65 14.75 4.66
C ALA A 286 -2.11 14.59 6.10
N HIS A 287 -0.92 14.02 6.24
CA HIS A 287 -0.28 13.80 7.55
C HIS A 287 0.13 15.13 8.23
N THR A 288 0.75 16.05 7.48
CA THR A 288 1.11 17.39 7.97
C THR A 288 -0.12 18.21 8.35
N GLY A 289 -1.18 18.14 7.56
CA GLY A 289 -2.45 18.81 7.87
C GLY A 289 -3.13 18.26 9.13
N ALA A 290 -3.09 16.96 9.35
CA ALA A 290 -3.59 16.33 10.57
C ALA A 290 -2.77 16.72 11.82
N ALA A 291 -1.44 16.74 11.70
CA ALA A 291 -0.56 17.16 12.80
C ALA A 291 -0.75 18.63 13.18
N ARG A 292 -0.95 19.52 12.19
CA ARG A 292 -1.27 20.95 12.45
C ARG A 292 -2.61 21.10 13.17
N ARG A 293 -3.66 20.39 12.74
CA ARG A 293 -4.97 20.42 13.41
C ARG A 293 -4.91 19.89 14.84
N ALA A 294 -4.16 18.81 15.08
CA ALA A 294 -3.99 18.26 16.43
C ALA A 294 -3.27 19.23 17.38
N ARG A 295 -2.24 19.95 16.89
CA ARG A 295 -1.55 21.00 17.66
C ARG A 295 -2.47 22.18 17.98
N SER A 296 -3.19 22.69 16.97
CA SER A 296 -4.17 23.78 17.18
C SER A 296 -5.26 23.40 18.15
N SER A 297 -5.79 22.17 18.13
CA SER A 297 -6.78 21.69 19.10
C SER A 297 -6.20 21.55 20.50
N ALA A 298 -4.93 21.14 20.64
CA ALA A 298 -4.24 21.05 21.92
C ALA A 298 -3.97 22.45 22.51
N GLU A 299 -3.59 23.41 21.69
CA GLU A 299 -3.39 24.81 22.10
C GLU A 299 -4.71 25.46 22.55
N VAL A 300 -5.82 25.20 21.84
CA VAL A 300 -7.17 25.66 22.26
C VAL A 300 -7.61 25.02 23.58
N SER A 301 -7.29 23.74 23.81
CA SER A 301 -7.59 23.04 25.05
C SER A 301 -6.68 23.47 26.22
N ALA A 302 -5.45 23.88 25.94
CA ALA A 302 -4.52 24.39 26.96
C ALA A 302 -4.71 25.86 27.29
N GLY A 303 -5.33 26.65 26.36
CA GLY A 303 -5.62 28.06 26.55
C GLY A 303 -6.95 28.35 27.26
N GLY A 304 -7.73 27.33 27.64
CA GLY A 304 -8.92 27.42 28.46
C GLY A 304 -8.57 27.59 29.96
N GLY A 305 -7.86 28.65 30.30
CA GLY A 305 -7.64 29.09 31.68
C GLY A 305 -8.99 29.45 32.29
N ALA A 306 -9.17 29.08 33.56
CA ALA A 306 -10.35 29.25 34.41
C ALA A 306 -10.98 30.63 34.28
N PRO A 307 -12.31 30.72 34.35
CA PRO A 307 -12.95 32.03 34.48
C PRO A 307 -12.56 32.66 35.80
N ASP A 308 -11.99 33.86 35.74
CA ASP A 308 -11.67 34.72 36.84
C ASP A 308 -12.93 35.08 37.63
N LEU A 309 -13.20 34.37 38.72
CA LEU A 309 -14.30 34.59 39.66
C LEU A 309 -13.91 35.55 40.76
N GLU A 310 -13.40 36.72 40.41
CA GLU A 310 -13.25 37.82 41.37
C GLU A 310 -13.53 39.16 40.72
N ARG A 311 -14.82 39.59 40.75
CA ARG A 311 -15.27 40.97 40.90
C ARG A 311 -16.79 41.08 40.86
N VAL A 312 -17.42 40.69 41.97
CA VAL A 312 -18.74 41.18 42.32
C VAL A 312 -18.61 41.78 43.74
N VAL A 313 -18.53 43.07 43.81
CA VAL A 313 -18.87 43.78 45.04
C VAL A 313 -19.85 44.89 44.66
N PRO A 314 -21.06 44.94 45.25
CA PRO A 314 -22.04 45.94 44.97
C PRO A 314 -21.79 47.20 45.85
N ALA A 315 -21.90 48.35 45.27
CA ALA A 315 -22.08 49.59 46.01
C ALA A 315 -23.53 50.06 45.91
N THR A 316 -24.28 49.68 46.92
CA THR A 316 -25.51 50.40 47.35
C THR A 316 -25.16 51.80 47.82
N ARG A 317 -25.86 52.82 47.33
CA ARG A 317 -26.31 53.93 48.18
C ARG A 317 -27.58 54.57 47.58
N CYS A 318 -28.56 54.58 48.49
CA CYS A 318 -29.75 55.41 48.39
C CYS A 318 -29.40 56.93 48.43
N ALA A 319 -30.20 57.74 47.85
CA ALA A 319 -30.94 58.83 48.52
C ALA A 319 -31.55 59.80 47.51
N SER A 320 -32.74 60.05 47.80
CA SER A 320 -33.68 61.15 47.64
C SER A 320 -34.62 61.12 46.50
#